data_9461b67e52269ddba2f0d80ba21c1803
#
_entry.id   9461b67e52269ddba2f0d80ba21c1803
#
_cell.length_a   1.000
_cell.length_b   1.000
_cell.length_c   1.000
_cell.angle_alpha   90.00
_cell.angle_beta   90.00
_cell.angle_gamma   90.00
#
_symmetry.space_group_name_H-M   'P 1'
#
loop_
_entity.id
_entity.type
_entity.pdbx_description
1 polymer ?
#
loop_
_entity_poly.entity_id
_entity_poly.type
_entity_poly.pdbx_seq_one_letter_code
_entity_poly.pdbx_strand_id
1 'polypeptide(L)'
;MGAGGHGLATAYYLGRNHGIRNVAILEKGWLGGGNTGRNTTIIRSNYLQDASAAIYEKSRALYETLSQDLNYNVMFSPRGVMMLAQTEHEVRGYRRTAAANAIQGVETEFIGPRRVKELCPIMNIEGPRYPVLGALWQPRGGTGRHDAVAWGYARACSAMGMHIIQNCEVTGIRAEGGQVTGVETTRGPIATRRLGLVVAGHSSRLAAMAGFRLPIESICLQALVSEPIKPCMDVVVMANTVHGYMSQSDKGEMVIGGGTDGFNNYTQRGSHHHIEETLRALIETFPMLSRLS
;
A
#
# COMPACT_ATOMS: atom_id res chain seq x y z
N MET A 1 -8.99 16.55 -0.08
CA MET A 1 -9.57 15.85 1.09
C MET A 1 -8.83 14.54 1.28
N GLY A 2 -8.49 14.20 2.51
CA GLY A 2 -7.70 13.04 2.93
C GLY A 2 -6.23 13.37 3.17
N ALA A 3 -5.73 13.20 4.41
CA ALA A 3 -4.32 13.35 4.81
C ALA A 3 -3.62 11.98 4.95
N GLY A 4 -3.91 11.07 4.03
CA GLY A 4 -3.16 9.85 3.80
C GLY A 4 -1.97 10.10 2.86
N GLY A 5 -1.14 9.07 2.61
CA GLY A 5 0.05 9.16 1.77
C GLY A 5 -0.20 9.82 0.40
N HIS A 6 -1.26 9.42 -0.31
CA HIS A 6 -1.58 9.99 -1.61
C HIS A 6 -2.03 11.46 -1.54
N GLY A 7 -2.84 11.84 -0.54
CA GLY A 7 -3.31 13.22 -0.39
C GLY A 7 -2.18 14.18 -0.05
N LEU A 8 -1.32 13.76 0.86
CA LEU A 8 -0.13 14.52 1.26
C LEU A 8 0.89 14.61 0.13
N ALA A 9 1.16 13.51 -0.59
CA ALA A 9 2.03 13.50 -1.76
C ALA A 9 1.49 14.42 -2.87
N THR A 10 0.19 14.37 -3.14
CA THR A 10 -0.46 15.27 -4.12
C THR A 10 -0.23 16.73 -3.77
N ALA A 11 -0.49 17.12 -2.52
CA ALA A 11 -0.26 18.48 -2.06
C ALA A 11 1.22 18.89 -2.15
N TYR A 12 2.13 18.01 -1.72
CA TYR A 12 3.57 18.23 -1.80
C TYR A 12 4.02 18.49 -3.24
N TYR A 13 3.64 17.63 -4.19
CA TYR A 13 4.06 17.80 -5.58
C TYR A 13 3.37 18.96 -6.29
N LEU A 14 2.16 19.34 -5.90
CA LEU A 14 1.55 20.60 -6.34
C LEU A 14 2.38 21.81 -5.92
N GLY A 15 2.85 21.82 -4.68
CA GLY A 15 3.73 22.87 -4.17
C GLY A 15 5.11 22.86 -4.81
N ARG A 16 5.76 21.69 -4.83
CA ARG A 16 7.13 21.52 -5.32
C ARG A 16 7.26 21.77 -6.82
N ASN A 17 6.37 21.20 -7.62
CA ASN A 17 6.50 21.18 -9.08
C ASN A 17 5.75 22.33 -9.78
N HIS A 18 4.72 22.87 -9.14
CA HIS A 18 3.82 23.86 -9.75
C HIS A 18 3.67 25.16 -8.96
N GLY A 19 4.34 25.29 -7.82
CA GLY A 19 4.23 26.48 -6.97
C GLY A 19 2.85 26.69 -6.33
N ILE A 20 1.95 25.70 -6.40
CA ILE A 20 0.60 25.78 -5.83
C ILE A 20 0.67 25.50 -4.33
N ARG A 21 0.68 26.56 -3.52
CA ARG A 21 0.85 26.46 -2.07
C ARG A 21 -0.38 26.83 -1.25
N ASN A 22 -1.33 27.57 -1.86
CA ASN A 22 -2.61 27.88 -1.19
C ASN A 22 -3.50 26.63 -1.19
N VAL A 23 -3.17 25.66 -0.35
CA VAL A 23 -3.79 24.35 -0.24
C VAL A 23 -4.16 24.06 1.21
N ALA A 24 -5.43 23.64 1.43
CA ALA A 24 -5.88 23.08 2.69
C ALA A 24 -6.10 21.57 2.51
N ILE A 25 -5.48 20.77 3.35
CA ILE A 25 -5.60 19.30 3.40
C ILE A 25 -6.54 18.98 4.57
N LEU A 26 -7.74 18.50 4.26
CA LEU A 26 -8.77 18.21 5.27
C LEU A 26 -8.77 16.72 5.58
N GLU A 27 -8.67 16.37 6.85
CA GLU A 27 -8.68 14.98 7.35
C GLU A 27 -9.75 14.82 8.43
N LYS A 28 -10.65 13.85 8.25
CA LYS A 28 -11.72 13.63 9.21
C LYS A 28 -11.25 13.10 10.56
N GLY A 29 -10.17 12.34 10.57
CA GLY A 29 -9.53 11.82 11.77
C GLY A 29 -8.15 12.46 11.98
N TRP A 30 -7.13 11.64 12.02
CA TRP A 30 -5.75 12.08 12.19
C TRP A 30 -4.90 11.74 10.96
N LEU A 31 -3.79 12.42 10.83
CA LEU A 31 -2.82 12.26 9.76
C LEU A 31 -2.40 10.80 9.58
N GLY A 32 -2.59 10.26 8.38
CA GLY A 32 -2.27 8.87 8.08
C GLY A 32 -3.23 7.83 8.70
N GLY A 33 -4.25 8.25 9.46
CA GLY A 33 -5.12 7.37 10.23
C GLY A 33 -6.08 6.47 9.45
N GLY A 34 -6.15 6.63 8.13
CA GLY A 34 -6.91 5.75 7.23
C GLY A 34 -6.10 4.53 6.77
N ASN A 35 -6.24 4.16 5.50
CA ASN A 35 -5.53 3.01 4.90
C ASN A 35 -4.00 3.17 4.95
N THR A 36 -3.48 4.39 4.99
CA THR A 36 -2.05 4.65 5.11
C THR A 36 -1.47 4.04 6.39
N GLY A 37 -2.13 4.22 7.53
CA GLY A 37 -1.69 3.64 8.81
C GLY A 37 -2.09 2.17 9.02
N ARG A 38 -2.71 1.53 8.04
CA ARG A 38 -3.23 0.15 8.13
C ARG A 38 -2.82 -0.73 6.96
N ASN A 39 -1.72 -0.42 6.31
CA ASN A 39 -1.20 -1.21 5.20
C ASN A 39 0.05 -1.99 5.63
N THR A 40 0.44 -2.96 4.82
CA THR A 40 1.58 -3.84 5.05
C THR A 40 2.86 -3.34 4.41
N THR A 41 2.90 -2.08 4.00
CA THR A 41 4.10 -1.31 3.61
C THR A 41 4.85 -1.78 2.38
N ILE A 42 4.32 -2.70 1.60
CA ILE A 42 5.00 -3.29 0.44
C ILE A 42 5.07 -2.29 -0.72
N ILE A 43 6.28 -2.05 -1.20
CA ILE A 43 6.59 -1.20 -2.36
C ILE A 43 7.10 -2.09 -3.50
N ARG A 44 6.36 -2.15 -4.60
CA ARG A 44 6.71 -2.96 -5.77
C ARG A 44 6.14 -2.37 -7.05
N SER A 45 6.67 -2.81 -8.21
CA SER A 45 6.23 -2.35 -9.54
C SER A 45 6.07 -3.47 -10.57
N ASN A 46 6.26 -4.72 -10.17
CA ASN A 46 6.21 -5.91 -11.01
C ASN A 46 4.79 -6.30 -11.46
N TYR A 47 4.12 -5.39 -12.14
CA TYR A 47 2.78 -5.59 -12.70
C TYR A 47 2.86 -5.97 -14.18
N LEU A 48 1.92 -6.82 -14.62
CA LEU A 48 1.84 -7.26 -16.03
C LEU A 48 1.34 -6.14 -16.96
N GLN A 49 0.39 -5.33 -16.50
CA GLN A 49 -0.25 -4.29 -17.31
C GLN A 49 0.65 -3.05 -17.41
N ASP A 50 0.89 -2.55 -18.63
CA ASP A 50 1.81 -1.44 -18.93
C ASP A 50 1.50 -0.19 -18.11
N ALA A 51 0.24 0.24 -18.06
CA ALA A 51 -0.16 1.42 -17.31
C ALA A 51 0.11 1.27 -15.80
N SER A 52 -0.16 0.08 -15.25
CA SER A 52 0.12 -0.22 -13.85
C SER A 52 1.62 -0.26 -13.60
N ALA A 53 2.39 -0.99 -14.43
CA ALA A 53 3.83 -1.07 -14.31
C ALA A 53 4.47 0.33 -14.35
N ALA A 54 4.07 1.18 -15.29
CA ALA A 54 4.60 2.54 -15.44
C ALA A 54 4.33 3.42 -14.20
N ILE A 55 3.09 3.42 -13.66
CA ILE A 55 2.75 4.20 -12.47
C ILE A 55 3.51 3.69 -11.24
N TYR A 56 3.53 2.38 -11.02
CA TYR A 56 4.17 1.81 -9.85
C TYR A 56 5.70 1.87 -9.93
N GLU A 57 6.31 1.73 -11.12
CA GLU A 57 7.75 1.90 -11.28
C GLU A 57 8.17 3.36 -11.04
N LYS A 58 7.39 4.32 -11.55
CA LYS A 58 7.61 5.73 -11.23
C LYS A 58 7.49 5.99 -9.73
N SER A 59 6.50 5.42 -9.07
CA SER A 59 6.31 5.52 -7.62
C SER A 59 7.48 4.90 -6.85
N ARG A 60 7.91 3.70 -7.22
CA ARG A 60 9.06 3.02 -6.60
C ARG A 60 10.34 3.85 -6.73
N ALA A 61 10.61 4.39 -7.94
CA ALA A 61 11.76 5.26 -8.17
C ALA A 61 11.73 6.53 -7.29
N LEU A 62 10.54 7.09 -7.04
CA LEU A 62 10.39 8.22 -6.11
C LEU A 62 10.75 7.83 -4.68
N TYR A 63 10.44 6.61 -4.23
CA TYR A 63 10.82 6.16 -2.89
C TYR A 63 12.33 6.10 -2.67
N GLU A 64 13.13 5.85 -3.72
CA GLU A 64 14.59 5.77 -3.62
C GLU A 64 15.23 7.11 -3.21
N THR A 65 14.63 8.23 -3.58
CA THR A 65 15.12 9.58 -3.25
C THR A 65 14.29 10.31 -2.20
N LEU A 66 13.17 9.72 -1.80
CA LEU A 66 12.16 10.42 -1.00
C LEU A 66 12.68 10.92 0.34
N SER A 67 13.56 10.18 1.00
CA SER A 67 14.18 10.60 2.27
C SER A 67 15.00 11.88 2.12
N GLN A 68 15.75 11.99 1.03
CA GLN A 68 16.53 13.19 0.71
C GLN A 68 15.61 14.35 0.31
N ASP A 69 14.64 14.08 -0.56
CA ASP A 69 13.69 15.08 -1.06
C ASP A 69 12.89 15.73 0.06
N LEU A 70 12.50 14.96 1.07
CA LEU A 70 11.73 15.43 2.21
C LEU A 70 12.60 15.90 3.38
N ASN A 71 13.92 15.69 3.33
CA ASN A 71 14.79 15.79 4.50
C ASN A 71 14.18 15.09 5.73
N TYR A 72 13.70 13.86 5.51
CA TYR A 72 13.01 13.05 6.51
C TYR A 72 13.11 11.56 6.14
N ASN A 73 13.68 10.75 7.02
CA ASN A 73 13.87 9.33 6.74
C ASN A 73 12.54 8.58 6.67
N VAL A 74 12.15 8.16 5.47
CA VAL A 74 10.94 7.36 5.22
C VAL A 74 11.17 5.86 5.40
N MET A 75 12.40 5.47 5.76
CA MET A 75 12.82 4.08 6.02
C MET A 75 12.43 3.14 4.85
N PHE A 76 12.65 3.59 3.62
CA PHE A 76 12.52 2.71 2.47
C PHE A 76 13.66 1.70 2.47
N SER A 77 13.30 0.42 2.47
CA SER A 77 14.23 -0.71 2.48
C SER A 77 14.00 -1.56 1.23
N PRO A 78 14.86 -1.42 0.20
CA PRO A 78 14.79 -2.22 -1.03
C PRO A 78 15.36 -3.62 -0.78
N ARG A 79 14.61 -4.45 -0.07
CA ARG A 79 15.00 -5.80 0.35
C ARG A 79 14.50 -6.91 -0.58
N GLY A 80 13.81 -6.52 -1.65
CA GLY A 80 13.23 -7.40 -2.64
C GLY A 80 11.80 -7.86 -2.31
N VAL A 81 11.05 -8.11 -3.38
CA VAL A 81 9.69 -8.67 -3.31
C VAL A 81 9.63 -9.94 -4.14
N MET A 82 9.14 -11.01 -3.56
CA MET A 82 9.04 -12.34 -4.13
C MET A 82 7.58 -12.76 -4.20
N MET A 83 7.07 -13.05 -5.42
CA MET A 83 5.74 -13.61 -5.62
C MET A 83 5.87 -15.10 -5.93
N LEU A 84 5.46 -15.95 -5.00
CA LEU A 84 5.61 -17.40 -5.10
C LEU A 84 4.74 -17.98 -6.21
N ALA A 85 5.32 -18.82 -7.04
CA ALA A 85 4.60 -19.69 -7.97
C ALA A 85 4.42 -21.07 -7.30
N GLN A 86 3.19 -21.41 -6.97
CA GLN A 86 2.80 -22.66 -6.30
C GLN A 86 1.98 -23.58 -7.23
N THR A 87 1.71 -23.09 -8.43
CA THR A 87 1.03 -23.82 -9.50
C THR A 87 1.74 -23.62 -10.83
N GLU A 88 1.58 -24.56 -11.77
CA GLU A 88 2.09 -24.44 -13.14
C GLU A 88 1.48 -23.24 -13.89
N HIS A 89 0.27 -22.87 -13.54
CA HIS A 89 -0.37 -21.66 -14.09
C HIS A 89 0.39 -20.40 -13.67
N GLU A 90 0.76 -20.28 -12.39
CA GLU A 90 1.54 -19.16 -11.88
C GLU A 90 2.96 -19.14 -12.46
N VAL A 91 3.61 -20.28 -12.63
CA VAL A 91 4.93 -20.37 -13.29
C VAL A 91 4.86 -19.75 -14.68
N ARG A 92 3.88 -20.15 -15.50
CA ARG A 92 3.70 -19.58 -16.85
C ARG A 92 3.35 -18.10 -16.79
N GLY A 93 2.46 -17.71 -15.87
CA GLY A 93 2.06 -16.32 -15.66
C GLY A 93 3.22 -15.43 -15.28
N TYR A 94 4.04 -15.85 -14.32
CA TYR A 94 5.17 -15.05 -13.83
C TYR A 94 6.34 -14.99 -14.82
N ARG A 95 6.59 -16.05 -15.59
CA ARG A 95 7.55 -15.95 -16.71
C ARG A 95 7.12 -14.93 -17.75
N ARG A 96 5.82 -14.89 -18.09
CA ARG A 96 5.25 -13.86 -18.98
C ARG A 96 5.37 -12.47 -18.37
N THR A 97 5.09 -12.33 -17.07
CA THR A 97 5.22 -11.04 -16.37
C THR A 97 6.66 -10.57 -16.36
N ALA A 98 7.64 -11.45 -16.10
CA ALA A 98 9.06 -11.10 -16.14
C ALA A 98 9.48 -10.62 -17.55
N ALA A 99 9.02 -11.30 -18.60
CA ALA A 99 9.30 -10.87 -19.99
C ALA A 99 8.65 -9.51 -20.32
N ALA A 100 7.41 -9.27 -19.89
CA ALA A 100 6.75 -7.97 -20.07
C ALA A 100 7.46 -6.87 -19.28
N ASN A 101 7.83 -7.14 -18.04
CA ASN A 101 8.55 -6.18 -17.20
C ASN A 101 9.92 -5.81 -17.77
N ALA A 102 10.62 -6.72 -18.41
CA ALA A 102 11.88 -6.41 -19.11
C ALA A 102 11.67 -5.36 -20.21
N ILE A 103 10.57 -5.44 -20.97
CA ILE A 103 10.20 -4.45 -22.00
C ILE A 103 9.79 -3.11 -21.34
N GLN A 104 9.11 -3.19 -20.19
CA GLN A 104 8.63 -2.02 -19.43
C GLN A 104 9.73 -1.32 -18.63
N GLY A 105 10.97 -1.83 -18.63
CA GLY A 105 12.08 -1.29 -17.83
C GLY A 105 12.00 -1.60 -16.35
N VAL A 106 11.18 -2.57 -15.94
CA VAL A 106 11.07 -3.04 -14.56
C VAL A 106 11.97 -4.26 -14.37
N GLU A 107 12.91 -4.15 -13.45
CA GLU A 107 13.85 -5.23 -13.13
C GLU A 107 13.15 -6.35 -12.38
N THR A 108 12.85 -7.44 -13.09
CA THR A 108 12.28 -8.66 -12.52
C THR A 108 12.82 -9.89 -13.23
N GLU A 109 12.86 -11.01 -12.52
CA GLU A 109 13.21 -12.31 -13.07
C GLU A 109 12.36 -13.42 -12.48
N PHE A 110 12.23 -14.53 -13.18
CA PHE A 110 11.66 -15.75 -12.63
C PHE A 110 12.78 -16.62 -12.08
N ILE A 111 12.76 -16.85 -10.76
CA ILE A 111 13.76 -17.65 -10.04
C ILE A 111 13.21 -19.03 -9.66
N GLY A 112 14.09 -20.04 -9.65
CA GLY A 112 13.72 -21.41 -9.25
C GLY A 112 13.65 -21.59 -7.72
N PRO A 113 13.12 -22.75 -7.26
CA PRO A 113 12.88 -23.01 -5.83
C PRO A 113 14.15 -22.95 -4.99
N ARG A 114 15.28 -23.42 -5.49
CA ARG A 114 16.56 -23.33 -4.78
C ARG A 114 16.91 -21.86 -4.44
N ARG A 115 16.76 -20.95 -5.42
CA ARG A 115 17.05 -19.52 -5.20
C ARG A 115 16.04 -18.88 -4.26
N VAL A 116 14.78 -19.29 -4.30
CA VAL A 116 13.75 -18.89 -3.33
C VAL A 116 14.17 -19.26 -1.91
N LYS A 117 14.64 -20.50 -1.69
CA LYS A 117 15.11 -20.99 -0.37
C LYS A 117 16.35 -20.26 0.11
N GLU A 118 17.28 -19.91 -0.79
CA GLU A 118 18.47 -19.10 -0.45
C GLU A 118 18.08 -17.70 0.04
N LEU A 119 17.13 -17.06 -0.62
CA LEU A 119 16.65 -15.72 -0.27
C LEU A 119 15.75 -15.70 0.98
N CYS A 120 15.04 -16.78 1.25
CA CYS A 120 14.16 -16.90 2.42
C CYS A 120 14.35 -18.26 3.13
N PRO A 121 15.40 -18.42 3.94
CA PRO A 121 15.75 -19.70 4.55
C PRO A 121 14.69 -20.29 5.47
N ILE A 122 13.84 -19.46 6.08
CA ILE A 122 12.75 -19.90 6.97
C ILE A 122 11.57 -20.55 6.23
N MET A 123 11.52 -20.41 4.89
CA MET A 123 10.41 -20.92 4.08
C MET A 123 10.51 -22.45 3.90
N ASN A 124 9.38 -23.14 4.05
CA ASN A 124 9.20 -24.50 3.58
C ASN A 124 8.78 -24.47 2.11
N ILE A 125 9.64 -24.99 1.23
CA ILE A 125 9.38 -25.02 -0.22
C ILE A 125 8.78 -26.34 -0.70
N GLU A 126 8.71 -27.35 0.17
CA GLU A 126 8.29 -28.73 -0.14
C GLU A 126 6.92 -29.09 0.45
N GLY A 127 6.07 -28.08 0.70
CA GLY A 127 4.74 -28.30 1.25
C GLY A 127 3.87 -29.18 0.35
N PRO A 128 3.15 -30.17 0.91
CA PRO A 128 2.38 -31.13 0.09
C PRO A 128 1.19 -30.48 -0.62
N ARG A 129 0.63 -29.40 -0.09
CA ARG A 129 -0.49 -28.68 -0.72
C ARG A 129 -0.03 -27.52 -1.59
N TYR A 130 1.04 -26.86 -1.18
CA TYR A 130 1.52 -25.61 -1.77
C TYR A 130 3.04 -25.65 -2.01
N PRO A 131 3.53 -26.59 -2.85
CA PRO A 131 4.95 -26.65 -3.19
C PRO A 131 5.37 -25.37 -3.89
N VAL A 132 6.57 -24.88 -3.62
CA VAL A 132 7.09 -23.70 -4.29
C VAL A 132 7.85 -24.13 -5.55
N LEU A 133 7.27 -23.83 -6.71
CA LEU A 133 7.84 -24.14 -8.03
C LEU A 133 8.80 -23.06 -8.54
N GLY A 134 8.83 -21.91 -7.88
CA GLY A 134 9.65 -20.75 -8.20
C GLY A 134 9.02 -19.48 -7.71
N ALA A 135 9.51 -18.34 -8.17
CA ALA A 135 8.94 -17.05 -7.86
C ALA A 135 9.24 -16.01 -8.92
N LEU A 136 8.38 -15.00 -9.05
CA LEU A 136 8.70 -13.73 -9.69
C LEU A 136 9.44 -12.87 -8.64
N TRP A 137 10.69 -12.56 -8.91
CA TRP A 137 11.57 -11.81 -8.03
C TRP A 137 11.80 -10.39 -8.54
N GLN A 138 11.60 -9.41 -7.68
CA GLN A 138 11.91 -8.00 -7.92
C GLN A 138 12.89 -7.50 -6.86
N PRO A 139 14.19 -7.40 -7.17
CA PRO A 139 15.23 -7.03 -6.17
C PRO A 139 15.08 -5.60 -5.63
N ARG A 140 14.62 -4.66 -6.46
CA ARG A 140 14.45 -3.24 -6.09
C ARG A 140 13.11 -2.93 -5.41
N GLY A 141 12.22 -3.91 -5.24
CA GLY A 141 11.05 -3.80 -4.40
C GLY A 141 11.41 -3.91 -2.92
N GLY A 142 10.48 -3.64 -2.02
CA GLY A 142 10.76 -3.74 -0.59
C GLY A 142 9.66 -3.19 0.29
N THR A 143 10.04 -2.57 1.41
CA THR A 143 9.12 -1.97 2.37
C THR A 143 9.47 -0.52 2.67
N GLY A 144 8.46 0.29 3.05
CA GLY A 144 8.66 1.66 3.54
C GLY A 144 7.76 1.92 4.75
N ARG A 145 8.24 2.69 5.73
CA ARG A 145 7.43 3.03 6.90
C ARG A 145 6.31 3.99 6.50
N HIS A 146 5.08 3.50 6.53
CA HIS A 146 3.89 4.26 6.11
C HIS A 146 3.63 5.51 6.95
N ASP A 147 3.89 5.44 8.26
CA ASP A 147 3.82 6.58 9.17
C ASP A 147 4.90 7.62 8.85
N ALA A 148 6.14 7.20 8.65
CA ALA A 148 7.25 8.09 8.28
C ALA A 148 7.00 8.77 6.92
N VAL A 149 6.45 8.05 5.94
CA VAL A 149 6.05 8.63 4.64
C VAL A 149 4.99 9.73 4.83
N ALA A 150 3.94 9.44 5.60
CA ALA A 150 2.88 10.41 5.86
C ALA A 150 3.41 11.65 6.59
N TRP A 151 4.19 11.46 7.66
CA TRP A 151 4.78 12.56 8.42
C TRP A 151 5.82 13.35 7.62
N GLY A 152 6.63 12.69 6.81
CA GLY A 152 7.59 13.36 5.92
C GLY A 152 6.91 14.31 4.94
N TYR A 153 5.90 13.84 4.23
CA TYR A 153 5.11 14.70 3.33
C TYR A 153 4.36 15.81 4.09
N ALA A 154 3.74 15.50 5.23
CA ALA A 154 3.01 16.49 6.01
C ALA A 154 3.93 17.63 6.49
N ARG A 155 5.12 17.29 7.01
CA ARG A 155 6.14 18.26 7.40
C ARG A 155 6.56 19.15 6.24
N ALA A 156 6.80 18.54 5.06
CA ALA A 156 7.18 19.29 3.86
C ALA A 156 6.05 20.21 3.36
N CYS A 157 4.80 19.76 3.38
CA CYS A 157 3.63 20.58 3.07
C CYS A 157 3.51 21.77 4.03
N SER A 158 3.65 21.54 5.34
CA SER A 158 3.60 22.59 6.35
C SER A 158 4.72 23.61 6.18
N ALA A 159 5.94 23.16 5.83
CA ALA A 159 7.06 24.05 5.53
C ALA A 159 6.83 24.92 4.28
N MET A 160 5.98 24.49 3.35
CA MET A 160 5.54 25.29 2.20
C MET A 160 4.36 26.23 2.52
N GLY A 161 3.89 26.27 3.77
CA GLY A 161 2.78 27.12 4.21
C GLY A 161 1.38 26.51 3.95
N MET A 162 1.29 25.23 3.62
CA MET A 162 0.01 24.55 3.43
C MET A 162 -0.63 24.20 4.77
N HIS A 163 -1.96 24.23 4.83
CA HIS A 163 -2.72 23.94 6.04
C HIS A 163 -3.15 22.47 6.08
N ILE A 164 -2.80 21.75 7.14
CA ILE A 164 -3.28 20.40 7.41
C ILE A 164 -4.26 20.47 8.58
N ILE A 165 -5.52 20.17 8.32
CA ILE A 165 -6.61 20.33 9.29
C ILE A 165 -7.15 18.92 9.62
N GLN A 166 -6.75 18.41 10.77
CA GLN A 166 -7.20 17.14 11.31
C GLN A 166 -8.53 17.31 12.07
N ASN A 167 -9.24 16.22 12.31
CA ASN A 167 -10.58 16.22 12.94
C ASN A 167 -11.53 17.22 12.24
N CYS A 168 -11.49 17.23 10.92
CA CYS A 168 -12.27 18.11 10.05
C CYS A 168 -12.90 17.27 8.95
N GLU A 169 -14.09 16.74 9.23
CA GLU A 169 -14.84 15.93 8.26
C GLU A 169 -15.55 16.82 7.26
N VAL A 170 -15.42 16.49 5.97
CA VAL A 170 -16.22 17.10 4.91
C VAL A 170 -17.60 16.44 4.91
N THR A 171 -18.63 17.23 5.14
CA THR A 171 -20.03 16.80 5.24
C THR A 171 -20.85 17.14 3.99
N GLY A 172 -20.33 18.02 3.13
CA GLY A 172 -20.98 18.39 1.89
C GLY A 172 -20.02 19.07 0.92
N ILE A 173 -20.36 19.05 -0.36
CA ILE A 173 -19.64 19.75 -1.44
C ILE A 173 -20.60 20.70 -2.09
N ARG A 174 -20.25 21.99 -2.14
CA ARG A 174 -21.03 23.03 -2.82
C ARG A 174 -20.59 23.17 -4.25
N ALA A 175 -21.54 23.15 -5.16
CA ALA A 175 -21.31 23.40 -6.58
C ALA A 175 -22.41 24.29 -7.15
N GLU A 176 -22.05 25.24 -7.98
CA GLU A 176 -22.94 26.14 -8.67
C GLU A 176 -22.53 26.23 -10.16
N GLY A 177 -23.48 26.12 -11.06
CA GLY A 177 -23.18 26.13 -12.49
C GLY A 177 -22.19 25.05 -12.96
N GLY A 178 -22.17 23.88 -12.30
CA GLY A 178 -21.24 22.81 -12.61
C GLY A 178 -19.81 23.01 -12.07
N GLN A 179 -19.56 24.03 -11.27
CA GLN A 179 -18.27 24.33 -10.68
C GLN A 179 -18.32 24.23 -9.17
N VAL A 180 -17.27 23.67 -8.56
CA VAL A 180 -17.13 23.65 -7.11
C VAL A 180 -16.92 25.08 -6.59
N THR A 181 -17.68 25.45 -5.56
CA THR A 181 -17.57 26.76 -4.88
C THR A 181 -17.08 26.61 -3.44
N GLY A 182 -17.12 25.40 -2.85
CA GLY A 182 -16.63 25.14 -1.52
C GLY A 182 -17.02 23.79 -0.97
N VAL A 183 -16.69 23.57 0.29
CA VAL A 183 -17.06 22.39 1.07
C VAL A 183 -17.65 22.80 2.41
N GLU A 184 -18.61 22.03 2.88
CA GLU A 184 -19.08 22.08 4.26
C GLU A 184 -18.24 21.12 5.11
N THR A 185 -17.87 21.53 6.30
CA THR A 185 -17.08 20.70 7.21
C THR A 185 -17.61 20.79 8.65
N THR A 186 -17.20 19.86 9.49
CA THR A 186 -17.47 19.90 10.93
C THR A 186 -16.82 21.09 11.65
N ARG A 187 -15.96 21.85 10.94
CA ARG A 187 -15.30 23.07 11.45
C ARG A 187 -15.72 24.34 10.74
N GLY A 188 -16.84 24.29 10.00
CA GLY A 188 -17.37 25.39 9.22
C GLY A 188 -17.05 25.27 7.73
N PRO A 189 -17.61 26.16 6.90
CA PRO A 189 -17.46 26.13 5.46
C PRO A 189 -16.09 26.62 5.02
N ILE A 190 -15.59 26.03 3.92
CA ILE A 190 -14.34 26.46 3.27
C ILE A 190 -14.61 26.71 1.81
N ALA A 191 -14.34 27.92 1.33
CA ALA A 191 -14.47 28.30 -0.06
C ALA A 191 -13.30 27.74 -0.88
N THR A 192 -13.59 27.12 -2.01
CA THR A 192 -12.58 26.66 -2.97
C THR A 192 -13.19 26.49 -4.35
N ARG A 193 -12.40 26.71 -5.39
CA ARG A 193 -12.78 26.44 -6.79
C ARG A 193 -12.24 25.10 -7.31
N ARG A 194 -11.38 24.44 -6.55
CA ARG A 194 -10.75 23.16 -6.93
C ARG A 194 -10.73 22.23 -5.75
N LEU A 195 -11.09 20.98 -5.98
CA LEU A 195 -11.23 19.98 -4.93
C LEU A 195 -10.63 18.65 -5.37
N GLY A 196 -9.69 18.12 -4.59
CA GLY A 196 -9.15 16.78 -4.78
C GLY A 196 -9.79 15.80 -3.81
N LEU A 197 -10.32 14.69 -4.33
CA LEU A 197 -10.83 13.55 -3.54
C LEU A 197 -9.75 12.48 -3.44
N VAL A 198 -9.10 12.36 -2.28
CA VAL A 198 -8.00 11.41 -2.05
C VAL A 198 -8.30 10.59 -0.79
N VAL A 199 -9.47 9.96 -0.78
CA VAL A 199 -10.10 9.37 0.41
C VAL A 199 -10.27 7.86 0.31
N ALA A 200 -9.49 7.22 -0.57
CA ALA A 200 -9.43 5.76 -0.73
C ALA A 200 -10.83 5.12 -0.85
N GLY A 201 -11.17 4.16 -0.02
CA GLY A 201 -12.46 3.47 -0.04
C GLY A 201 -13.69 4.37 0.11
N HIS A 202 -13.55 5.60 0.62
CA HIS A 202 -14.67 6.54 0.75
C HIS A 202 -14.92 7.39 -0.50
N SER A 203 -14.17 7.17 -1.61
CA SER A 203 -14.25 7.99 -2.82
C SER A 203 -15.65 8.05 -3.41
N SER A 204 -16.38 6.93 -3.48
CA SER A 204 -17.76 6.90 -4.00
C SER A 204 -18.72 7.74 -3.16
N ARG A 205 -18.56 7.75 -1.82
CA ARG A 205 -19.39 8.55 -0.93
C ARG A 205 -19.21 10.06 -1.15
N LEU A 206 -17.95 10.49 -1.28
CA LEU A 206 -17.64 11.90 -1.49
C LEU A 206 -17.96 12.35 -2.92
N ALA A 207 -17.80 11.47 -3.90
CA ALA A 207 -18.23 11.74 -5.28
C ALA A 207 -19.75 11.98 -5.36
N ALA A 208 -20.54 11.21 -4.62
CA ALA A 208 -21.99 11.41 -4.54
C ALA A 208 -22.36 12.78 -3.95
N MET A 209 -21.57 13.32 -2.98
CA MET A 209 -21.76 14.68 -2.48
C MET A 209 -21.52 15.76 -3.56
N ALA A 210 -20.69 15.43 -4.56
CA ALA A 210 -20.43 16.30 -5.73
C ALA A 210 -21.40 16.05 -6.91
N GLY A 211 -22.40 15.19 -6.71
CA GLY A 211 -23.45 14.94 -7.70
C GLY A 211 -23.08 13.93 -8.79
N PHE A 212 -22.00 13.14 -8.64
CA PHE A 212 -21.65 12.10 -9.61
C PHE A 212 -21.35 10.74 -8.95
N ARG A 213 -21.53 9.68 -9.72
CA ARG A 213 -21.28 8.32 -9.29
C ARG A 213 -19.90 7.84 -9.78
N LEU A 214 -19.08 7.32 -8.86
CA LEU A 214 -17.90 6.53 -9.20
C LEU A 214 -18.25 5.04 -9.15
N PRO A 215 -17.88 4.24 -10.15
CA PRO A 215 -18.10 2.79 -10.15
C PRO A 215 -17.01 2.08 -9.30
N ILE A 216 -16.90 2.47 -8.03
CA ILE A 216 -15.92 1.94 -7.08
C ILE A 216 -16.68 1.43 -5.87
N GLU A 217 -16.39 0.18 -5.49
CA GLU A 217 -16.86 -0.46 -4.27
C GLU A 217 -15.69 -0.70 -3.33
N SER A 218 -15.96 -0.75 -2.04
CA SER A 218 -14.94 -0.93 -1.01
C SER A 218 -15.11 -2.24 -0.31
N ILE A 219 -14.07 -3.06 -0.36
CA ILE A 219 -13.96 -4.33 0.34
C ILE A 219 -12.77 -4.23 1.29
N CYS A 220 -12.94 -4.67 2.53
CA CYS A 220 -11.85 -4.63 3.51
C CYS A 220 -10.89 -5.79 3.30
N LEU A 221 -9.58 -5.47 3.28
CA LEU A 221 -8.50 -6.43 3.41
C LEU A 221 -8.06 -6.49 4.86
N GLN A 222 -7.60 -7.68 5.28
CA GLN A 222 -7.14 -7.90 6.64
C GLN A 222 -5.61 -7.95 6.71
N ALA A 223 -5.06 -7.43 7.80
CA ALA A 223 -3.65 -7.56 8.13
C ALA A 223 -3.48 -7.72 9.63
N LEU A 224 -2.45 -8.42 10.02
CA LEU A 224 -2.08 -8.69 11.41
C LEU A 224 -0.57 -8.57 11.58
N VAL A 225 -0.15 -8.40 12.81
CA VAL A 225 1.26 -8.38 13.20
C VAL A 225 1.46 -9.33 14.38
N SER A 226 2.62 -9.99 14.40
CA SER A 226 3.02 -10.84 15.55
C SER A 226 3.68 -9.99 16.64
N GLU A 227 3.99 -10.63 17.76
CA GLU A 227 5.03 -10.14 18.66
C GLU A 227 6.37 -9.95 17.92
N PRO A 228 7.25 -9.05 18.40
CA PRO A 228 8.58 -8.88 17.84
C PRO A 228 9.45 -10.11 18.07
N ILE A 229 10.15 -10.55 17.04
CA ILE A 229 11.12 -11.63 17.08
C ILE A 229 12.46 -11.19 16.50
N LYS A 230 13.51 -12.01 16.69
CA LYS A 230 14.80 -11.74 16.06
C LYS A 230 14.67 -11.68 14.54
N PRO A 231 15.47 -10.85 13.83
CA PRO A 231 15.49 -10.81 12.38
C PRO A 231 15.72 -12.21 11.78
N CYS A 232 14.82 -12.64 10.92
CA CYS A 232 14.87 -13.94 10.25
C CYS A 232 14.35 -13.91 8.81
N MET A 233 13.85 -12.76 8.34
CA MET A 233 13.26 -12.60 7.03
C MET A 233 13.62 -11.25 6.42
N ASP A 234 14.52 -11.26 5.42
CA ASP A 234 15.00 -10.03 4.76
C ASP A 234 14.19 -9.65 3.52
N VAL A 235 13.31 -10.52 3.03
CA VAL A 235 12.53 -10.33 1.81
C VAL A 235 11.05 -10.19 2.11
N VAL A 236 10.31 -9.55 1.20
CA VAL A 236 8.83 -9.60 1.19
C VAL A 236 8.39 -10.80 0.37
N VAL A 237 7.52 -11.63 0.92
CA VAL A 237 6.96 -12.79 0.23
C VAL A 237 5.45 -12.62 0.04
N MET A 238 4.98 -12.87 -1.19
CA MET A 238 3.58 -12.89 -1.55
C MET A 238 3.24 -14.26 -2.14
N ALA A 239 2.17 -14.88 -1.68
CA ALA A 239 1.67 -16.18 -2.12
C ALA A 239 0.22 -16.04 -2.60
N ASN A 240 0.03 -15.84 -3.90
CA ASN A 240 -1.30 -15.54 -4.45
C ASN A 240 -2.25 -16.73 -4.36
N THR A 241 -1.75 -17.97 -4.53
CA THR A 241 -2.55 -19.20 -4.39
C THR A 241 -3.25 -19.29 -3.03
N VAL A 242 -2.62 -18.79 -1.96
CA VAL A 242 -3.16 -18.82 -0.61
C VAL A 242 -3.64 -17.44 -0.12
N HIS A 243 -3.66 -16.45 -1.03
CA HIS A 243 -4.06 -15.07 -0.72
C HIS A 243 -3.36 -14.47 0.50
N GLY A 244 -2.08 -14.82 0.70
CA GLY A 244 -1.30 -14.37 1.84
C GLY A 244 0.00 -13.69 1.43
N TYR A 245 0.47 -12.77 2.24
CA TYR A 245 1.78 -12.14 2.08
C TYR A 245 2.38 -11.85 3.45
N MET A 246 3.70 -11.86 3.49
CA MET A 246 4.44 -11.68 4.75
C MET A 246 5.74 -10.92 4.53
N SER A 247 6.08 -10.10 5.50
CA SER A 247 7.38 -9.45 5.64
C SER A 247 7.73 -9.32 7.11
N GLN A 248 8.99 -9.04 7.44
CA GLN A 248 9.38 -8.70 8.80
C GLN A 248 9.62 -7.19 8.90
N SER A 249 9.05 -6.55 9.91
CA SER A 249 9.25 -5.13 10.17
C SER A 249 10.64 -4.86 10.74
N ASP A 250 11.07 -3.60 10.74
CA ASP A 250 12.30 -3.14 11.36
C ASP A 250 12.29 -3.24 12.89
N LYS A 251 11.12 -3.44 13.51
CA LYS A 251 10.96 -3.72 14.93
C LYS A 251 10.98 -5.22 15.27
N GLY A 252 10.95 -6.07 14.25
CA GLY A 252 10.96 -7.53 14.39
C GLY A 252 9.60 -8.20 14.27
N GLU A 253 8.48 -7.46 14.20
CA GLU A 253 7.16 -8.08 14.01
C GLU A 253 7.04 -8.71 12.62
N MET A 254 6.42 -9.88 12.52
CA MET A 254 5.96 -10.43 11.26
C MET A 254 4.69 -9.70 10.85
N VAL A 255 4.76 -8.99 9.74
CA VAL A 255 3.62 -8.28 9.14
C VAL A 255 2.98 -9.21 8.13
N ILE A 256 1.77 -9.64 8.40
CA ILE A 256 1.04 -10.63 7.61
C ILE A 256 -0.22 -9.97 7.07
N GLY A 257 -0.50 -10.17 5.80
CA GLY A 257 -1.75 -9.74 5.19
C GLY A 257 -2.34 -10.84 4.34
N GLY A 258 -3.65 -10.81 4.22
CA GLY A 258 -4.38 -11.78 3.43
C GLY A 258 -5.87 -11.72 3.75
N GLY A 259 -6.64 -12.40 2.90
CA GLY A 259 -8.08 -12.43 3.03
C GLY A 259 -8.77 -11.09 2.71
N THR A 260 -9.99 -11.20 2.28
CA THR A 260 -10.89 -10.07 2.02
C THR A 260 -12.26 -10.41 2.54
N ASP A 261 -12.98 -9.42 3.06
CA ASP A 261 -14.39 -9.61 3.36
C ASP A 261 -15.16 -9.96 2.06
N GLY A 262 -16.16 -10.80 2.16
CA GLY A 262 -17.01 -11.20 1.02
C GLY A 262 -18.08 -10.17 0.65
N PHE A 263 -18.07 -8.99 1.25
CA PHE A 263 -19.08 -7.95 1.06
C PHE A 263 -18.48 -6.54 1.21
N ASN A 264 -19.18 -5.56 0.64
CA ASN A 264 -18.77 -4.17 0.70
C ASN A 264 -18.95 -3.61 2.10
N ASN A 265 -17.88 -3.07 2.67
CA ASN A 265 -17.91 -2.44 3.98
C ASN A 265 -16.74 -1.45 4.18
N TYR A 266 -16.78 -0.71 5.29
CA TYR A 266 -15.77 0.28 5.69
C TYR A 266 -15.21 -0.01 7.09
N THR A 267 -15.33 -1.25 7.57
CA THR A 267 -14.79 -1.61 8.87
C THR A 267 -13.28 -1.40 8.95
N GLN A 268 -12.80 -1.10 10.14
CA GLN A 268 -11.38 -0.97 10.44
C GLN A 268 -10.94 -1.98 11.49
N ARG A 269 -11.77 -3.00 11.73
CA ARG A 269 -11.49 -4.08 12.68
C ARG A 269 -11.35 -5.40 11.93
N GLY A 270 -10.36 -6.19 12.34
CA GLY A 270 -10.18 -7.55 11.85
C GLY A 270 -11.25 -8.51 12.38
N SER A 271 -11.33 -9.68 11.78
CA SER A 271 -12.18 -10.79 12.25
C SER A 271 -11.32 -12.03 12.52
N HIS A 272 -11.69 -12.80 13.55
CA HIS A 272 -11.00 -14.06 13.86
C HIS A 272 -11.03 -15.05 12.70
N HIS A 273 -12.13 -15.10 11.96
CA HIS A 273 -12.27 -15.98 10.80
C HIS A 273 -11.17 -15.74 9.74
N HIS A 274 -10.96 -14.49 9.35
CA HIS A 274 -9.92 -14.16 8.36
C HIS A 274 -8.51 -14.34 8.90
N ILE A 275 -8.29 -14.11 10.20
CA ILE A 275 -7.00 -14.40 10.84
C ILE A 275 -6.70 -15.89 10.75
N GLU A 276 -7.66 -16.74 11.13
CA GLU A 276 -7.51 -18.19 11.07
C GLU A 276 -7.27 -18.69 9.64
N GLU A 277 -8.05 -18.22 8.67
CA GLU A 277 -7.88 -18.61 7.27
C GLU A 277 -6.50 -18.22 6.74
N THR A 278 -6.06 -16.98 6.98
CA THR A 278 -4.76 -16.47 6.53
C THR A 278 -3.61 -17.26 7.17
N LEU A 279 -3.65 -17.49 8.48
CA LEU A 279 -2.62 -18.25 9.18
C LEU A 279 -2.60 -19.71 8.75
N ARG A 280 -3.77 -20.36 8.65
CA ARG A 280 -3.89 -21.75 8.18
C ARG A 280 -3.29 -21.95 6.78
N ALA A 281 -3.44 -20.95 5.90
CA ALA A 281 -2.87 -20.97 4.58
C ALA A 281 -1.34 -20.79 4.58
N LEU A 282 -0.82 -19.89 5.43
CA LEU A 282 0.60 -19.55 5.47
C LEU A 282 1.47 -20.49 6.30
N ILE A 283 0.92 -21.20 7.29
CA ILE A 283 1.70 -22.08 8.19
C ILE A 283 2.44 -23.17 7.43
N GLU A 284 1.91 -23.68 6.33
CA GLU A 284 2.61 -24.68 5.53
C GLU A 284 3.88 -24.12 4.87
N THR A 285 3.79 -22.89 4.36
CA THR A 285 4.94 -22.19 3.77
C THR A 285 5.90 -21.64 4.84
N PHE A 286 5.36 -21.22 5.99
CA PHE A 286 6.11 -20.66 7.11
C PHE A 286 5.76 -21.37 8.42
N PRO A 287 6.30 -22.58 8.68
CA PRO A 287 5.94 -23.37 9.86
C PRO A 287 6.20 -22.66 11.20
N MET A 288 7.12 -21.71 11.22
CA MET A 288 7.41 -20.90 12.42
C MET A 288 6.22 -20.12 12.95
N LEU A 289 5.26 -19.75 12.07
CA LEU A 289 4.07 -19.00 12.47
C LEU A 289 3.23 -19.74 13.54
N SER A 290 3.30 -21.06 13.60
CA SER A 290 2.60 -21.85 14.62
C SER A 290 3.11 -21.63 16.04
N ARG A 291 4.22 -20.91 16.22
CA ARG A 291 4.89 -20.65 17.51
C ARG A 291 4.87 -19.17 17.90
N LEU A 292 4.25 -18.30 17.09
CA LEU A 292 4.16 -16.87 17.36
C LEU A 292 2.83 -16.52 18.03
N SER A 293 2.87 -15.46 18.83
CA SER A 293 1.68 -14.83 19.44
C SER A 293 1.29 -13.55 18.71
#